data_f647f32982a806ef349e742e77296906
#
_entry.id   f647f32982a806ef349e742e77296906
#
_cell.length_a   1.000
_cell.length_b   1.000
_cell.length_c   1.000
_cell.angle_alpha   90.00
_cell.angle_beta   90.00
_cell.angle_gamma   90.00
#
_symmetry.space_group_name_H-M   'P 1'
#
loop_
_entity.id
_entity.type
_entity.pdbx_description
1 polymer ?
#
loop_
_entity_poly.entity_id
_entity_poly.type
_entity_poly.pdbx_seq_one_letter_code
_entity_poly.pdbx_strand_id
1 'polypeptide(L)'
;IISHASAHVQGPYGGFSPNSVQTAMILSLFKRSSSPQAARSLYSDVVRQARQPAFYGVGGVADTEDGRYDLILLHMFLVLERLNRVSPDPTQLKQDLFDVLFEDLDLNLREMGFGDEGVRRRIQKMVEGFYGRMTAYREGLTGRGDALDGALRRNLYRNTTPEDAAVARLAGYLRAQTAALAALDDAALLAGRVGFTGPEWAQEGGGR
;
A
#
# COMPACT_ATOMS: atom_id res chain seq x y z
N ILE A 1 43.74 15.80 -13.90
CA ILE A 1 42.71 16.37 -13.01
C ILE A 1 41.40 16.18 -13.76
N ILE A 2 40.65 15.11 -13.44
CA ILE A 2 39.29 14.89 -13.98
C ILE A 2 38.37 14.83 -12.75
N SER A 3 37.57 15.88 -12.60
CA SER A 3 36.54 16.01 -11.58
C SER A 3 35.33 15.18 -11.97
N HIS A 4 35.03 14.11 -11.22
CA HIS A 4 33.76 13.40 -11.34
C HIS A 4 32.68 14.16 -10.59
N ALA A 5 31.83 14.86 -11.34
CA ALA A 5 30.58 15.40 -10.84
C ALA A 5 29.58 14.22 -10.70
N SER A 6 29.31 13.83 -9.47
CA SER A 6 28.22 12.91 -9.14
C SER A 6 26.89 13.65 -9.36
N ALA A 7 26.20 13.32 -10.43
CA ALA A 7 24.84 13.76 -10.67
C ALA A 7 23.91 13.11 -9.63
N HIS A 8 23.45 13.90 -8.68
CA HIS A 8 22.40 13.52 -7.75
C HIS A 8 21.09 13.45 -8.55
N VAL A 9 20.64 12.26 -8.89
CA VAL A 9 19.31 12.02 -9.46
C VAL A 9 18.30 12.29 -8.34
N GLN A 10 17.72 13.48 -8.34
CA GLN A 10 16.55 13.80 -7.54
C GLN A 10 15.35 13.05 -8.14
N GLY A 11 14.88 12.01 -7.44
CA GLY A 11 13.61 11.37 -7.75
C GLY A 11 12.43 12.34 -7.55
N PRO A 12 11.21 11.99 -8.05
CA PRO A 12 10.04 12.88 -8.06
C PRO A 12 9.53 13.31 -6.67
N TYR A 13 10.17 12.87 -5.62
CA TYR A 13 9.94 13.31 -4.23
C TYR A 13 11.02 14.28 -3.80
N GLY A 14 11.03 15.49 -4.38
CA GLY A 14 11.95 16.56 -4.02
C GLY A 14 11.88 16.83 -2.51
N GLY A 15 12.97 16.52 -1.78
CA GLY A 15 13.20 16.98 -0.42
C GLY A 15 12.95 16.01 0.73
N PHE A 16 12.57 14.77 0.52
CA PHE A 16 12.41 13.79 1.58
C PHE A 16 13.65 12.90 1.75
N SER A 17 14.50 13.23 2.71
CA SER A 17 15.50 12.28 3.19
C SER A 17 14.79 11.15 3.94
N PRO A 18 15.10 9.85 3.70
CA PRO A 18 14.48 8.73 4.40
C PRO A 18 14.47 8.88 5.92
N ASN A 19 15.52 9.44 6.49
CA ASN A 19 15.63 9.66 7.94
C ASN A 19 14.72 10.78 8.46
N SER A 20 14.46 11.82 7.70
CA SER A 20 13.60 12.94 8.14
C SER A 20 12.11 12.55 8.10
N VAL A 21 11.71 11.73 7.14
CA VAL A 21 10.33 11.21 7.04
C VAL A 21 10.05 10.20 8.14
N GLN A 22 10.97 9.29 8.40
CA GLN A 22 10.86 8.32 9.49
C GLN A 22 10.76 9.02 10.86
N THR A 23 11.58 10.04 11.11
CA THR A 23 11.55 10.78 12.38
C THR A 23 10.27 11.62 12.50
N ALA A 24 9.81 12.28 11.45
CA ALA A 24 8.58 13.06 11.45
C ALA A 24 7.34 12.15 11.62
N MET A 25 7.33 10.98 10.98
CA MET A 25 6.26 9.99 11.10
C MET A 25 6.17 9.37 12.50
N ILE A 26 7.32 9.00 13.10
CA ILE A 26 7.37 8.47 14.46
C ILE A 26 6.90 9.52 15.48
N LEU A 27 7.19 10.79 15.25
CA LEU A 27 6.74 11.89 16.11
C LEU A 27 5.25 12.21 15.90
N SER A 28 4.66 11.95 14.71
CA SER A 28 3.23 12.14 14.45
C SER A 28 2.36 11.09 15.15
N LEU A 29 2.88 9.88 15.39
CA LEU A 29 2.19 8.82 16.13
C LEU A 29 1.80 9.25 17.57
N PHE A 30 2.41 10.31 18.11
CA PHE A 30 2.12 10.82 19.45
C PHE A 30 1.25 12.08 19.47
N LYS A 31 0.97 12.70 18.31
CA LYS A 31 -0.04 13.74 18.19
C LYS A 31 -1.38 13.07 17.90
N ARG A 32 -2.34 13.15 18.83
CA ARG A 32 -3.75 12.89 18.56
C ARG A 32 -4.20 13.86 17.45
N SER A 33 -3.97 13.50 16.22
CA SER A 33 -4.57 14.12 15.06
C SER A 33 -5.94 13.46 14.89
N SER A 34 -6.99 14.25 14.93
CA SER A 34 -8.29 13.76 14.47
C SER A 34 -8.19 13.54 12.98
N SER A 35 -7.98 12.30 12.55
CA SER A 35 -7.88 11.96 11.13
C SER A 35 -9.13 12.45 10.40
N PRO A 36 -9.00 13.20 9.29
CA PRO A 36 -10.15 13.64 8.51
C PRO A 36 -11.04 12.49 8.08
N GLN A 37 -12.33 12.75 7.99
CA GLN A 37 -13.33 11.77 7.55
C GLN A 37 -12.94 11.10 6.22
N ALA A 38 -12.36 11.87 5.27
CA ALA A 38 -11.93 11.36 3.98
C ALA A 38 -10.85 10.27 4.09
N ALA A 39 -9.84 10.46 4.96
CA ALA A 39 -8.80 9.46 5.18
C ALA A 39 -9.37 8.17 5.77
N ARG A 40 -10.27 8.26 6.74
CA ARG A 40 -10.95 7.09 7.33
C ARG A 40 -11.80 6.35 6.30
N SER A 41 -12.50 7.09 5.42
CA SER A 41 -13.30 6.48 4.35
C SER A 41 -12.42 5.76 3.34
N LEU A 42 -11.32 6.37 2.87
CA LEU A 42 -10.34 5.74 1.98
C LEU A 42 -9.76 4.47 2.60
N TYR A 43 -9.35 4.54 3.87
CA TYR A 43 -8.80 3.39 4.58
C TYR A 43 -9.82 2.26 4.75
N SER A 44 -11.07 2.60 5.06
CA SER A 44 -12.17 1.61 5.14
C SER A 44 -12.38 0.90 3.79
N ASP A 45 -12.31 1.62 2.67
CA ASP A 45 -12.39 1.04 1.34
C ASP A 45 -11.19 0.13 1.05
N VAL A 46 -9.98 0.54 1.42
CA VAL A 46 -8.76 -0.26 1.33
C VAL A 46 -8.90 -1.58 2.08
N VAL A 47 -9.31 -1.52 3.36
CA VAL A 47 -9.46 -2.71 4.21
C VAL A 47 -10.56 -3.63 3.67
N ARG A 48 -11.71 -3.07 3.27
CA ARG A 48 -12.82 -3.85 2.69
C ARG A 48 -12.38 -4.58 1.42
N GLN A 49 -11.62 -3.91 0.54
CA GLN A 49 -11.10 -4.50 -0.69
C GLN A 49 -10.07 -5.59 -0.40
N ALA A 50 -9.11 -5.33 0.48
CA ALA A 50 -8.07 -6.27 0.86
C ALA A 50 -8.62 -7.56 1.50
N ARG A 51 -9.79 -7.49 2.13
CA ARG A 51 -10.43 -8.64 2.81
C ARG A 51 -11.31 -9.50 1.91
N GLN A 52 -11.38 -9.24 0.60
CA GLN A 52 -12.18 -10.09 -0.29
C GLN A 52 -11.62 -11.51 -0.37
N PRO A 53 -12.47 -12.55 -0.14
CA PRO A 53 -12.02 -13.94 -0.09
C PRO A 53 -11.30 -14.42 -1.35
N ALA A 54 -11.61 -13.84 -2.50
CA ALA A 54 -11.00 -14.18 -3.77
C ALA A 54 -9.48 -14.01 -3.81
N PHE A 55 -8.92 -13.08 -3.02
CA PHE A 55 -7.47 -12.90 -2.93
C PHE A 55 -6.77 -14.06 -2.24
N TYR A 56 -7.41 -14.68 -1.26
CA TYR A 56 -6.85 -15.77 -0.47
C TYR A 56 -7.05 -17.14 -1.13
N GLY A 57 -8.19 -17.33 -1.78
CA GLY A 57 -8.47 -18.56 -2.52
C GLY A 57 -7.73 -18.61 -3.86
N VAL A 58 -8.42 -18.23 -4.93
CA VAL A 58 -7.88 -18.26 -6.31
C VAL A 58 -6.70 -17.30 -6.50
N GLY A 59 -6.67 -16.21 -5.75
CA GLY A 59 -5.55 -15.27 -5.74
C GLY A 59 -4.27 -15.80 -5.08
N GLY A 60 -4.37 -16.88 -4.29
CA GLY A 60 -3.23 -17.60 -3.72
C GLY A 60 -2.45 -16.85 -2.63
N VAL A 61 -2.97 -15.72 -2.12
CA VAL A 61 -2.36 -15.03 -0.98
C VAL A 61 -2.63 -15.83 0.29
N ALA A 62 -1.63 -15.98 1.16
CA ALA A 62 -1.82 -16.68 2.43
C ALA A 62 -2.89 -15.98 3.29
N ASP A 63 -3.89 -16.72 3.78
CA ASP A 63 -4.86 -16.19 4.73
C ASP A 63 -4.29 -16.20 6.15
N THR A 64 -3.28 -15.38 6.34
CA THR A 64 -2.57 -15.14 7.59
C THR A 64 -2.60 -13.64 7.91
N GLU A 65 -2.24 -13.26 9.13
CA GLU A 65 -2.10 -11.85 9.50
C GLU A 65 -1.14 -11.11 8.58
N ASP A 66 0.01 -11.71 8.25
CA ASP A 66 0.99 -11.16 7.32
C ASP A 66 0.40 -10.96 5.91
N GLY A 67 -0.29 -11.97 5.37
CA GLY A 67 -0.90 -11.89 4.05
C GLY A 67 -2.03 -10.87 3.97
N ARG A 68 -2.86 -10.78 5.00
CA ARG A 68 -3.92 -9.76 5.14
C ARG A 68 -3.31 -8.36 5.20
N TYR A 69 -2.25 -8.17 5.97
CA TYR A 69 -1.52 -6.92 6.04
C TYR A 69 -0.87 -6.56 4.70
N ASP A 70 -0.19 -7.50 4.04
CA ASP A 70 0.45 -7.26 2.75
C ASP A 70 -0.57 -6.85 1.67
N LEU A 71 -1.82 -7.38 1.70
CA LEU A 71 -2.91 -6.92 0.84
C LEU A 71 -3.40 -5.51 1.19
N ILE A 72 -3.49 -5.15 2.47
CA ILE A 72 -3.80 -3.77 2.87
C ILE A 72 -2.74 -2.82 2.30
N LEU A 73 -1.46 -3.15 2.45
CA LEU A 73 -0.37 -2.32 1.90
C LEU A 73 -0.41 -2.20 0.37
N LEU A 74 -0.80 -3.27 -0.33
CA LEU A 74 -0.96 -3.26 -1.78
C LEU A 74 -2.05 -2.27 -2.22
N HIS A 75 -3.19 -2.26 -1.54
CA HIS A 75 -4.28 -1.33 -1.84
C HIS A 75 -3.98 0.10 -1.38
N MET A 76 -3.27 0.26 -0.26
CA MET A 76 -2.73 1.56 0.16
C MET A 76 -1.80 2.15 -0.89
N PHE A 77 -0.92 1.32 -1.48
CA PHE A 77 -0.06 1.74 -2.59
C PHE A 77 -0.88 2.32 -3.75
N LEU A 78 -1.95 1.64 -4.19
CA LEU A 78 -2.80 2.10 -5.29
C LEU A 78 -3.43 3.47 -5.00
N VAL A 79 -3.96 3.67 -3.80
CA VAL A 79 -4.56 4.95 -3.38
C VAL A 79 -3.51 6.05 -3.33
N LEU A 80 -2.35 5.80 -2.73
CA LEU A 80 -1.27 6.79 -2.61
C LEU A 80 -0.68 7.16 -3.99
N GLU A 81 -0.52 6.20 -4.90
CA GLU A 81 -0.08 6.48 -6.28
C GLU A 81 -1.10 7.36 -7.02
N ARG A 82 -2.39 7.15 -6.78
CA ARG A 82 -3.44 8.01 -7.36
C ARG A 82 -3.43 9.41 -6.73
N LEU A 83 -3.30 9.51 -5.40
CA LEU A 83 -3.20 10.80 -4.69
C LEU A 83 -1.96 11.60 -5.13
N ASN A 84 -0.85 10.95 -5.46
CA ASN A 84 0.34 11.62 -5.96
C ASN A 84 0.16 12.30 -7.34
N ARG A 85 -0.92 12.00 -8.05
CA ARG A 85 -1.27 12.61 -9.35
C ARG A 85 -2.27 13.76 -9.23
N VAL A 86 -2.80 14.03 -8.03
CA VAL A 86 -3.71 15.13 -7.76
C VAL A 86 -2.93 16.44 -7.66
N SER A 87 -3.45 17.51 -8.25
CA SER A 87 -2.86 18.83 -8.17
C SER A 87 -3.92 19.87 -7.69
N PRO A 88 -3.61 20.69 -6.66
CA PRO A 88 -2.37 20.68 -5.86
C PRO A 88 -2.22 19.41 -5.03
N ASP A 89 -0.98 19.09 -4.62
CA ASP A 89 -0.67 17.88 -3.88
C ASP A 89 -1.43 17.81 -2.54
N PRO A 90 -2.26 16.76 -2.31
CA PRO A 90 -3.05 16.61 -1.09
C PRO A 90 -2.21 16.03 0.06
N THR A 91 -1.08 16.68 0.38
CA THR A 91 -0.11 16.21 1.39
C THR A 91 -0.79 15.87 2.72
N GLN A 92 -1.73 16.70 3.19
CA GLN A 92 -2.42 16.46 4.46
C GLN A 92 -3.27 15.19 4.42
N LEU A 93 -4.04 14.96 3.35
CA LEU A 93 -4.86 13.74 3.21
C LEU A 93 -3.98 12.47 3.17
N LYS A 94 -2.83 12.54 2.50
CA LYS A 94 -1.87 11.43 2.49
C LYS A 94 -1.32 11.15 3.89
N GLN A 95 -0.99 12.21 4.64
CA GLN A 95 -0.52 12.09 6.03
C GLN A 95 -1.62 11.46 6.91
N ASP A 96 -2.84 11.99 6.85
CA ASP A 96 -3.96 11.48 7.64
C ASP A 96 -4.27 10.00 7.30
N LEU A 97 -4.10 9.60 6.05
CA LEU A 97 -4.30 8.21 5.63
C LEU A 97 -3.25 7.27 6.24
N PHE A 98 -1.98 7.72 6.36
CA PHE A 98 -0.95 6.98 7.09
C PHE A 98 -1.25 6.92 8.58
N ASP A 99 -1.73 8.02 9.18
CA ASP A 99 -2.06 8.06 10.60
C ASP A 99 -3.16 7.04 10.93
N VAL A 100 -4.20 6.93 10.09
CA VAL A 100 -5.25 5.90 10.25
C VAL A 100 -4.69 4.48 10.13
N LEU A 101 -3.81 4.22 9.15
CA LEU A 101 -3.15 2.92 9.02
C LEU A 101 -2.37 2.55 10.29
N PHE A 102 -1.63 3.51 10.87
CA PHE A 102 -0.83 3.25 12.06
C PHE A 102 -1.66 3.13 13.33
N GLU A 103 -2.77 3.88 13.45
CA GLU A 103 -3.76 3.70 14.52
C GLU A 103 -4.32 2.25 14.51
N ASP A 104 -4.71 1.75 13.33
CA ASP A 104 -5.22 0.38 13.18
C ASP A 104 -4.16 -0.67 13.49
N LEU A 105 -2.92 -0.47 13.05
CA LEU A 105 -1.80 -1.37 13.35
C LEU A 105 -1.46 -1.41 14.85
N ASP A 106 -1.42 -0.26 15.51
CA ASP A 106 -1.17 -0.19 16.96
C ASP A 106 -2.23 -0.97 17.72
N LEU A 107 -3.51 -0.76 17.39
CA LEU A 107 -4.63 -1.45 18.01
C LEU A 107 -4.50 -2.97 17.83
N ASN A 108 -4.32 -3.44 16.59
CA ASN A 108 -4.20 -4.87 16.29
C ASN A 108 -3.02 -5.51 17.05
N LEU A 109 -1.85 -4.85 17.06
CA LEU A 109 -0.68 -5.37 17.78
C LEU A 109 -0.90 -5.46 19.30
N ARG A 110 -1.62 -4.50 19.88
CA ARG A 110 -1.99 -4.53 21.31
C ARG A 110 -2.98 -5.64 21.60
N GLU A 111 -3.97 -5.87 20.75
CA GLU A 111 -4.92 -6.99 20.88
C GLU A 111 -4.21 -8.35 20.81
N MET A 112 -3.11 -8.45 20.03
CA MET A 112 -2.23 -9.62 19.99
C MET A 112 -1.32 -9.77 21.23
N GLY A 113 -1.39 -8.85 22.18
CA GLY A 113 -0.65 -8.91 23.46
C GLY A 113 0.75 -8.29 23.43
N PHE A 114 1.11 -7.51 22.38
CA PHE A 114 2.40 -6.80 22.37
C PHE A 114 2.38 -5.60 23.31
N GLY A 115 3.40 -5.48 24.16
CA GLY A 115 3.63 -4.28 24.96
C GLY A 115 4.19 -3.11 24.13
N ASP A 116 4.21 -1.90 24.70
CA ASP A 116 4.56 -0.64 24.00
C ASP A 116 5.85 -0.71 23.17
N GLU A 117 6.91 -1.30 23.72
CA GLU A 117 8.18 -1.44 23.02
C GLU A 117 8.10 -2.41 21.84
N GLY A 118 7.33 -3.50 22.01
CA GLY A 118 7.07 -4.48 20.96
C GLY A 118 6.28 -3.86 19.80
N VAL A 119 5.24 -3.08 20.11
CA VAL A 119 4.41 -2.36 19.14
C VAL A 119 5.27 -1.37 18.36
N ARG A 120 6.02 -0.50 19.05
CA ARG A 120 6.88 0.51 18.40
C ARG A 120 7.86 -0.11 17.41
N ARG A 121 8.59 -1.14 17.81
CA ARG A 121 9.58 -1.83 16.97
C ARG A 121 8.94 -2.48 15.75
N ARG A 122 7.76 -3.09 15.89
CA ARG A 122 7.05 -3.71 14.77
C ARG A 122 6.54 -2.66 13.78
N ILE A 123 5.92 -1.59 14.25
CA ILE A 123 5.45 -0.49 13.40
C ILE A 123 6.63 0.11 12.63
N GLN A 124 7.75 0.39 13.28
CA GLN A 124 8.94 0.90 12.60
C GLN A 124 9.39 -0.03 11.46
N LYS A 125 9.51 -1.33 11.72
CA LYS A 125 9.87 -2.33 10.71
C LYS A 125 8.85 -2.40 9.57
N MET A 126 7.56 -2.25 9.87
CA MET A 126 6.48 -2.24 8.87
C MET A 126 6.57 -1.01 7.97
N VAL A 127 6.87 0.17 8.53
CA VAL A 127 7.10 1.42 7.78
C VAL A 127 8.28 1.27 6.82
N GLU A 128 9.43 0.79 7.31
CA GLU A 128 10.61 0.56 6.48
C GLU A 128 10.30 -0.38 5.30
N GLY A 129 9.61 -1.48 5.58
CA GLY A 129 9.17 -2.44 4.56
C GLY A 129 8.14 -1.87 3.58
N PHE A 130 7.29 -0.94 4.01
CA PHE A 130 6.26 -0.34 3.16
C PHE A 130 6.87 0.48 2.01
N TYR A 131 7.84 1.34 2.28
CA TYR A 131 8.49 2.14 1.23
C TYR A 131 9.18 1.29 0.17
N GLY A 132 9.85 0.22 0.58
CA GLY A 132 10.47 -0.73 -0.34
C GLY A 132 9.43 -1.41 -1.25
N ARG A 133 8.26 -1.78 -0.70
CA ARG A 133 7.17 -2.37 -1.48
C ARG A 133 6.56 -1.38 -2.47
N MET A 134 6.31 -0.13 -2.05
CA MET A 134 5.80 0.92 -2.93
C MET A 134 6.70 1.11 -4.15
N THR A 135 8.02 1.18 -3.93
CA THR A 135 9.01 1.30 -5.01
C THR A 135 8.95 0.09 -5.93
N ALA A 136 8.96 -1.13 -5.37
CA ALA A 136 8.92 -2.36 -6.16
C ALA A 136 7.64 -2.49 -7.01
N TYR A 137 6.47 -2.14 -6.46
CA TYR A 137 5.21 -2.18 -7.20
C TYR A 137 5.14 -1.10 -8.30
N ARG A 138 5.65 0.11 -8.03
CA ARG A 138 5.73 1.19 -9.02
C ARG A 138 6.63 0.80 -10.18
N GLU A 139 7.83 0.30 -9.90
CA GLU A 139 8.76 -0.20 -10.90
C GLU A 139 8.17 -1.38 -11.67
N GLY A 140 7.45 -2.28 -10.98
CA GLY A 140 6.76 -3.40 -11.59
C GLY A 140 5.64 -2.98 -12.54
N LEU A 141 4.85 -1.95 -12.20
CA LEU A 141 3.77 -1.43 -13.05
C LEU A 141 4.28 -0.67 -14.28
N THR A 142 5.43 0.01 -14.16
CA THR A 142 6.05 0.77 -15.26
C THR A 142 7.06 -0.06 -16.06
N GLY A 143 7.55 -1.15 -15.50
CA GLY A 143 8.51 -2.07 -16.09
C GLY A 143 7.91 -2.91 -17.22
N ARG A 144 8.80 -3.58 -17.96
CA ARG A 144 8.43 -4.51 -19.04
C ARG A 144 8.50 -5.96 -18.56
N GLY A 145 7.79 -6.83 -19.28
CA GLY A 145 7.80 -8.27 -19.03
C GLY A 145 7.20 -8.63 -17.68
N ASP A 146 7.92 -9.43 -16.91
CA ASP A 146 7.53 -10.03 -15.64
C ASP A 146 7.94 -9.21 -14.39
N ALA A 147 8.31 -7.93 -14.58
CA ALA A 147 8.78 -7.08 -13.48
C ALA A 147 7.77 -6.98 -12.34
N LEU A 148 6.46 -6.86 -12.67
CA LEU A 148 5.41 -6.81 -11.66
C LEU A 148 5.22 -8.16 -10.96
N ASP A 149 5.29 -9.25 -11.71
CA ASP A 149 5.19 -10.61 -11.17
C ASP A 149 6.32 -10.87 -10.17
N GLY A 150 7.54 -10.46 -10.50
CA GLY A 150 8.69 -10.51 -9.60
C GLY A 150 8.50 -9.67 -8.33
N ALA A 151 7.91 -8.47 -8.45
CA ALA A 151 7.60 -7.62 -7.31
C ALA A 151 6.54 -8.25 -6.40
N LEU A 152 5.48 -8.85 -6.97
CA LEU A 152 4.44 -9.56 -6.22
C LEU A 152 4.99 -10.78 -5.49
N ARG A 153 5.79 -11.60 -6.15
CA ARG A 153 6.42 -12.78 -5.51
C ARG A 153 7.26 -12.38 -4.30
N ARG A 154 8.08 -11.33 -4.41
CA ARG A 154 8.95 -10.90 -3.31
C ARG A 154 8.22 -10.24 -2.14
N ASN A 155 7.11 -9.57 -2.40
CA ASN A 155 6.48 -8.69 -1.40
C ASN A 155 5.13 -9.18 -0.89
N LEU A 156 4.30 -9.79 -1.73
CA LEU A 156 2.98 -10.30 -1.37
C LEU A 156 3.01 -11.81 -1.08
N TYR A 157 3.76 -12.56 -1.87
CA TYR A 157 3.87 -14.02 -1.74
C TYR A 157 5.14 -14.48 -1.01
N ARG A 158 5.79 -13.59 -0.28
CA ARG A 158 7.11 -13.79 0.36
C ARG A 158 7.22 -15.05 1.22
N ASN A 159 6.10 -15.52 1.77
CA ASN A 159 6.04 -16.68 2.66
C ASN A 159 5.33 -17.89 2.01
N THR A 160 5.08 -17.84 0.69
CA THR A 160 4.37 -18.90 -0.06
C THR A 160 5.05 -19.13 -1.41
N THR A 161 4.72 -20.25 -2.03
CA THR A 161 5.10 -20.53 -3.42
C THR A 161 3.81 -20.54 -4.25
N PRO A 162 3.38 -19.36 -4.79
CA PRO A 162 2.15 -19.26 -5.56
C PRO A 162 2.32 -19.92 -6.93
N GLU A 163 1.22 -20.41 -7.48
CA GLU A 163 1.15 -20.80 -8.89
C GLU A 163 1.36 -19.56 -9.79
N ASP A 164 1.96 -19.75 -10.95
CA ASP A 164 2.19 -18.67 -11.92
C ASP A 164 0.87 -17.99 -12.32
N ALA A 165 -0.21 -18.78 -12.47
CA ALA A 165 -1.53 -18.27 -12.78
C ALA A 165 -2.09 -17.32 -11.69
N ALA A 166 -1.86 -17.60 -10.41
CA ALA A 166 -2.28 -16.74 -9.32
C ALA A 166 -1.54 -15.40 -9.35
N VAL A 167 -0.23 -15.43 -9.59
CA VAL A 167 0.59 -14.20 -9.73
C VAL A 167 0.14 -13.37 -10.92
N ALA A 168 -0.10 -14.01 -12.09
CA ALA A 168 -0.57 -13.33 -13.28
C ALA A 168 -1.95 -12.67 -13.08
N ARG A 169 -2.88 -13.35 -12.38
CA ARG A 169 -4.18 -12.77 -12.00
C ARG A 169 -4.02 -11.52 -11.13
N LEU A 170 -3.18 -11.59 -10.10
CA LEU A 170 -2.90 -10.43 -9.25
C LEU A 170 -2.25 -9.28 -10.02
N ALA A 171 -1.31 -9.57 -10.91
CA ALA A 171 -0.68 -8.56 -11.77
C ALA A 171 -1.70 -7.90 -12.70
N GLY A 172 -2.59 -8.69 -13.30
CA GLY A 172 -3.73 -8.19 -14.11
C GLY A 172 -4.64 -7.27 -13.28
N TYR A 173 -5.03 -7.71 -12.08
CA TYR A 173 -5.82 -6.93 -11.15
C TYR A 173 -5.17 -5.58 -10.83
N LEU A 174 -3.88 -5.55 -10.47
CA LEU A 174 -3.18 -4.30 -10.16
C LEU A 174 -3.19 -3.33 -11.34
N ARG A 175 -2.95 -3.84 -12.55
CA ARG A 175 -2.98 -3.01 -13.77
C ARG A 175 -4.38 -2.44 -14.00
N ALA A 176 -5.43 -3.27 -13.87
CA ALA A 176 -6.81 -2.84 -14.01
C ALA A 176 -7.21 -1.80 -12.97
N GLN A 177 -6.88 -2.02 -11.70
CA GLN A 177 -7.15 -1.03 -10.64
C GLN A 177 -6.38 0.28 -10.85
N THR A 178 -5.12 0.21 -11.27
CA THR A 178 -4.32 1.40 -11.57
C THR A 178 -4.98 2.23 -12.69
N ALA A 179 -5.48 1.58 -13.74
CA ALA A 179 -6.18 2.24 -14.83
C ALA A 179 -7.53 2.83 -14.36
N ALA A 180 -8.32 2.08 -13.61
CA ALA A 180 -9.60 2.54 -13.07
C ALA A 180 -9.42 3.75 -12.14
N LEU A 181 -8.44 3.71 -11.24
CA LEU A 181 -8.13 4.81 -10.34
C LEU A 181 -7.59 6.04 -11.10
N ALA A 182 -6.86 5.85 -12.19
CA ALA A 182 -6.40 6.97 -13.02
C ALA A 182 -7.56 7.72 -13.68
N ALA A 183 -8.68 7.05 -13.93
CA ALA A 183 -9.90 7.65 -14.49
C ALA A 183 -10.83 8.24 -13.42
N LEU A 184 -10.55 8.01 -12.12
CA LEU A 184 -11.36 8.52 -11.03
C LEU A 184 -11.22 10.05 -10.93
N ASP A 185 -12.34 10.73 -10.74
CA ASP A 185 -12.38 12.17 -10.49
C ASP A 185 -11.64 12.55 -9.18
N ASP A 186 -10.80 13.60 -9.25
CA ASP A 186 -10.03 14.08 -8.11
C ASP A 186 -10.94 14.49 -6.94
N ALA A 187 -12.09 15.13 -7.20
CA ALA A 187 -13.01 15.54 -6.16
C ALA A 187 -13.63 14.33 -5.44
N ALA A 188 -13.91 13.24 -6.14
CA ALA A 188 -14.38 12.01 -5.53
C ALA A 188 -13.31 11.40 -4.60
N LEU A 189 -12.06 11.33 -5.06
CA LEU A 189 -10.95 10.82 -4.27
C LEU A 189 -10.68 11.68 -3.04
N LEU A 190 -10.63 13.00 -3.20
CA LEU A 190 -10.42 13.94 -2.09
C LEU A 190 -11.56 13.93 -1.07
N ALA A 191 -12.77 13.55 -1.50
CA ALA A 191 -13.92 13.31 -0.61
C ALA A 191 -13.91 11.91 0.05
N GLY A 192 -12.85 11.12 -0.11
CA GLY A 192 -12.72 9.82 0.54
C GLY A 192 -13.39 8.65 -0.19
N ARG A 193 -13.66 8.75 -1.49
CA ARG A 193 -14.28 7.69 -2.30
C ARG A 193 -13.27 7.17 -3.32
N VAL A 194 -12.92 5.89 -3.23
CA VAL A 194 -11.94 5.26 -4.14
C VAL A 194 -12.59 4.27 -5.12
N GLY A 195 -13.67 3.60 -4.71
CA GLY A 195 -14.48 2.75 -5.60
C GLY A 195 -13.70 1.61 -6.25
N PHE A 196 -12.97 0.82 -5.47
CA PHE A 196 -12.32 -0.39 -5.98
C PHE A 196 -13.33 -1.34 -6.64
N THR A 197 -12.93 -1.96 -7.75
CA THR A 197 -13.66 -3.10 -8.33
C THR A 197 -13.15 -4.41 -7.75
N GLY A 198 -14.04 -5.39 -7.58
CA GLY A 198 -13.64 -6.73 -7.16
C GLY A 198 -12.71 -7.39 -8.20
N PRO A 199 -11.90 -8.39 -7.80
CA PRO A 199 -11.12 -9.14 -8.75
C PRO A 199 -12.05 -9.95 -9.68
N GLU A 200 -11.74 -9.98 -10.99
CA GLU A 200 -12.59 -10.63 -12.02
C GLU A 200 -12.87 -12.10 -11.70
N TRP A 201 -11.89 -12.80 -11.11
CA TRP A 201 -12.03 -14.20 -10.70
C TRP A 201 -12.86 -14.41 -9.41
N ALA A 202 -13.36 -13.36 -8.78
CA ALA A 202 -14.22 -13.51 -7.60
C ALA A 202 -15.51 -14.27 -7.90
N GLN A 203 -15.95 -14.27 -9.16
CA GLN A 203 -17.14 -14.99 -9.62
C GLN A 203 -16.86 -16.48 -9.92
N GLU A 204 -15.62 -16.87 -10.12
CA GLU A 204 -15.23 -18.26 -10.43
C GLU A 204 -15.23 -19.17 -9.18
N GLY A 205 -15.14 -18.62 -7.97
CA GLY A 205 -15.06 -19.34 -6.69
C GLY A 205 -16.41 -19.60 -5.98
N GLY A 206 -17.53 -19.12 -6.50
CA GLY A 206 -18.85 -19.16 -5.86
C GLY A 206 -19.68 -20.44 -6.06
N GLY A 207 -19.10 -21.48 -6.64
CA GLY A 207 -19.77 -22.72 -6.97
C GLY A 207 -19.24 -23.94 -6.23
N ARG A 208 -19.34 -24.00 -4.89
CA ARG A 208 -19.31 -25.24 -4.11
C ARG A 208 -20.13 -25.12 -2.84
#